data_cd7fb58b2b7f18c6a403aa10ffadfefe
#
_entry.id   cd7fb58b2b7f18c6a403aa10ffadfefe
#
_cell.length_a   1.000
_cell.length_b   1.000
_cell.length_c   1.000
_cell.angle_alpha   90.00
_cell.angle_beta   90.00
_cell.angle_gamma   90.00
#
_symmetry.space_group_name_H-M   'P 1'
#
loop_
_entity.id
_entity.type
_entity.pdbx_description
1 polymer ?
#
loop_
_entity_poly.entity_id
_entity_poly.type
_entity_poly.pdbx_seq_one_letter_code
_entity_poly.pdbx_strand_id
1 'polypeptide(L)'
;GAALGAARRRCGPAAVAGRWGMGLVGRRGGRGGGGAARVAVVSLLGLGVAGALSLASAAVSAAAEARVDQIGDEVVVFHSLAVLLLAASGFVVAAHLLSTSVLGARTRTLPTWVVVIGVVAALGFLGSAVAGVVTAGGAADVVGAAGFGLWCVWILAVSVVMWRELGRPGEVDAG
;
A
#
# COMPACT_ATOMS: atom_id res chain seq x y z
N GLY A 1 37.50 -40.45 -18.29
CA GLY A 1 37.22 -39.04 -18.36
C GLY A 1 35.71 -38.81 -18.39
N ALA A 2 35.11 -38.46 -17.25
CA ALA A 2 33.70 -38.17 -17.15
C ALA A 2 33.50 -36.65 -17.28
N ALA A 3 32.85 -36.17 -18.36
CA ALA A 3 32.45 -34.82 -18.55
C ALA A 3 31.08 -34.62 -17.87
N LEU A 4 31.06 -33.95 -16.72
CA LEU A 4 29.85 -33.48 -16.07
C LEU A 4 29.35 -32.20 -16.74
N GLY A 5 28.31 -32.34 -17.58
CA GLY A 5 27.60 -31.24 -18.21
C GLY A 5 26.77 -30.47 -17.17
N ALA A 6 27.21 -29.26 -16.87
CA ALA A 6 26.46 -28.32 -16.03
C ALA A 6 25.21 -27.84 -16.77
N ALA A 7 24.04 -28.37 -16.41
CA ALA A 7 22.74 -27.89 -16.89
C ALA A 7 22.49 -26.49 -16.32
N ARG A 8 22.76 -25.44 -17.08
CA ARG A 8 22.32 -24.07 -16.85
C ARG A 8 20.79 -24.03 -16.95
N ARG A 9 20.10 -24.13 -15.84
CA ARG A 9 18.65 -23.84 -15.77
C ARG A 9 18.47 -22.33 -16.02
N ARG A 10 18.03 -21.99 -17.23
CA ARG A 10 17.54 -20.65 -17.55
C ARG A 10 16.21 -20.46 -16.82
N CYS A 11 16.19 -19.72 -15.73
CA CYS A 11 14.95 -19.24 -15.13
C CYS A 11 14.33 -18.21 -16.06
N GLY A 12 13.16 -18.49 -16.61
CA GLY A 12 12.41 -17.59 -17.48
C GLY A 12 11.83 -16.37 -16.70
N PRO A 13 11.43 -15.30 -17.40
CA PRO A 13 10.96 -14.03 -16.82
C PRO A 13 9.73 -14.17 -15.92
N ALA A 14 8.94 -15.25 -16.06
CA ALA A 14 7.77 -15.51 -15.21
C ALA A 14 8.13 -15.81 -13.72
N ALA A 15 9.37 -16.26 -13.45
CA ALA A 15 9.84 -16.51 -12.08
C ALA A 15 10.17 -15.21 -11.31
N VAL A 16 10.30 -14.09 -12.01
CA VAL A 16 10.67 -12.81 -11.39
C VAL A 16 9.45 -12.16 -10.71
N ALA A 17 8.28 -12.20 -11.33
CA ALA A 17 7.07 -11.56 -10.78
C ALA A 17 6.60 -12.19 -9.45
N GLY A 18 6.72 -13.53 -9.29
CA GLY A 18 6.38 -14.21 -8.03
C GLY A 18 7.35 -13.98 -6.88
N ARG A 19 8.58 -13.52 -7.16
CA ARG A 19 9.61 -13.24 -6.13
C ARG A 19 9.45 -11.91 -5.43
N TRP A 20 8.70 -10.97 -5.99
CA TRP A 20 8.52 -9.64 -5.41
C TRP A 20 7.69 -9.64 -4.11
N GLY A 21 6.64 -10.46 -4.05
CA GLY A 21 5.84 -10.60 -2.83
C GLY A 21 6.46 -11.49 -1.75
N MET A 22 7.25 -12.50 -2.14
CA MET A 22 7.83 -13.47 -1.21
C MET A 22 9.29 -13.19 -0.84
N GLY A 23 10.01 -12.38 -1.61
CA GLY A 23 11.44 -12.11 -1.40
C GLY A 23 11.75 -11.33 -0.12
N LEU A 24 10.83 -10.53 0.38
CA LEU A 24 10.96 -9.83 1.68
C LEU A 24 10.80 -10.77 2.88
N VAL A 25 10.17 -11.92 2.70
CA VAL A 25 9.81 -12.84 3.77
C VAL A 25 10.80 -14.01 3.90
N GLY A 26 11.53 -14.34 2.83
CA GLY A 26 12.27 -15.60 2.75
C GLY A 26 13.71 -15.60 3.26
N ARG A 27 14.33 -14.47 3.56
CA ARG A 27 15.80 -14.40 3.74
C ARG A 27 16.33 -14.53 5.17
N ARG A 28 15.48 -14.59 6.18
CA ARG A 28 15.93 -14.94 7.56
C ARG A 28 14.97 -15.95 8.17
N GLY A 29 15.00 -17.16 7.62
CA GLY A 29 14.27 -18.31 8.11
C GLY A 29 14.82 -18.79 9.45
N GLY A 30 14.15 -18.44 10.50
CA GLY A 30 14.26 -19.05 11.81
C GLY A 30 12.96 -18.75 12.56
N ARG A 31 12.09 -19.73 12.72
CA ARG A 31 10.90 -19.76 13.58
C ARG A 31 9.88 -18.60 13.61
N GLY A 32 10.10 -17.49 12.85
CA GLY A 32 9.19 -16.32 12.75
C GLY A 32 8.62 -16.06 11.35
N GLY A 33 9.03 -16.79 10.31
CA GLY A 33 8.72 -16.49 8.90
C GLY A 33 7.23 -16.49 8.53
N GLY A 34 6.41 -17.28 9.22
CA GLY A 34 4.98 -17.37 8.94
C GLY A 34 4.19 -16.09 9.29
N GLY A 35 4.62 -15.34 10.29
CA GLY A 35 3.97 -14.10 10.70
C GLY A 35 4.15 -12.96 9.69
N ALA A 36 5.37 -12.76 9.21
CA ALA A 36 5.68 -11.71 8.25
C ALA A 36 5.01 -11.94 6.89
N ALA A 37 4.93 -13.20 6.42
CA ALA A 37 4.22 -13.56 5.21
C ALA A 37 2.72 -13.25 5.30
N ARG A 38 2.09 -13.59 6.44
CA ARG A 38 0.67 -13.30 6.67
C ARG A 38 0.41 -11.79 6.68
N VAL A 39 1.24 -11.01 7.35
CA VAL A 39 1.12 -9.54 7.37
C VAL A 39 1.25 -8.97 5.96
N ALA A 40 2.20 -9.44 5.14
CA ALA A 40 2.36 -8.98 3.77
C ALA A 40 1.12 -9.30 2.91
N VAL A 41 0.57 -10.50 3.01
CA VAL A 41 -0.65 -10.89 2.26
C VAL A 41 -1.84 -10.06 2.70
N VAL A 42 -2.08 -9.92 4.01
CA VAL A 42 -3.18 -9.08 4.54
C VAL A 42 -3.03 -7.63 4.09
N SER A 43 -1.81 -7.11 4.08
CA SER A 43 -1.52 -5.74 3.64
C SER A 43 -1.81 -5.52 2.15
N LEU A 44 -1.46 -6.47 1.28
CA LEU A 44 -1.76 -6.42 -0.15
C LEU A 44 -3.27 -6.54 -0.43
N LEU A 45 -3.95 -7.45 0.27
CA LEU A 45 -5.41 -7.58 0.16
C LEU A 45 -6.09 -6.30 0.63
N GLY A 46 -5.63 -5.71 1.73
CA GLY A 46 -6.14 -4.43 2.23
C GLY A 46 -6.01 -3.32 1.18
N LEU A 47 -4.86 -3.21 0.52
CA LEU A 47 -4.65 -2.22 -0.53
C LEU A 47 -5.59 -2.43 -1.73
N GLY A 48 -5.83 -3.69 -2.12
CA GLY A 48 -6.82 -4.03 -3.16
C GLY A 48 -8.23 -3.61 -2.78
N VAL A 49 -8.65 -3.85 -1.53
CA VAL A 49 -9.95 -3.42 -1.01
C VAL A 49 -10.05 -1.90 -0.96
N ALA A 50 -9.01 -1.19 -0.52
CA ALA A 50 -8.99 0.27 -0.51
C ALA A 50 -9.14 0.85 -1.91
N GLY A 51 -8.44 0.29 -2.90
CA GLY A 51 -8.57 0.68 -4.30
C GLY A 51 -10.00 0.47 -4.84
N ALA A 52 -10.61 -0.68 -4.55
CA ALA A 52 -11.99 -0.97 -4.94
C ALA A 52 -13.00 0.02 -4.32
N LEU A 53 -12.84 0.35 -3.02
CA LEU A 53 -13.69 1.31 -2.34
C LEU A 53 -13.53 2.72 -2.90
N SER A 54 -12.30 3.15 -3.23
CA SER A 54 -12.03 4.45 -3.84
C SER A 54 -12.65 4.55 -5.24
N LEU A 55 -12.55 3.49 -6.05
CA LEU A 55 -13.19 3.43 -7.37
C LEU A 55 -14.71 3.45 -7.25
N ALA A 56 -15.28 2.72 -6.29
CA ALA A 56 -16.72 2.73 -6.03
C ALA A 56 -17.20 4.13 -5.61
N SER A 57 -16.47 4.82 -4.73
CA SER A 57 -16.75 6.21 -4.36
C SER A 57 -16.75 7.13 -5.58
N ALA A 58 -15.71 7.06 -6.42
CA ALA A 58 -15.62 7.86 -7.63
C ALA A 58 -16.76 7.56 -8.62
N ALA A 59 -17.14 6.30 -8.78
CA ALA A 59 -18.25 5.89 -9.65
C ALA A 59 -19.60 6.43 -9.15
N VAL A 60 -19.84 6.38 -7.83
CA VAL A 60 -21.06 6.95 -7.20
C VAL A 60 -21.12 8.46 -7.40
N SER A 61 -20.02 9.17 -7.19
CA SER A 61 -19.94 10.63 -7.41
C SER A 61 -20.21 10.98 -8.87
N ALA A 62 -19.54 10.32 -9.81
CA ALA A 62 -19.74 10.56 -11.24
C ALA A 62 -21.18 10.26 -11.71
N ALA A 63 -21.79 9.19 -11.18
CA ALA A 63 -23.18 8.86 -11.49
C ALA A 63 -24.16 9.90 -10.93
N ALA A 64 -23.89 10.45 -9.74
CA ALA A 64 -24.70 11.52 -9.15
C ALA A 64 -24.59 12.83 -9.96
N GLU A 65 -23.37 13.22 -10.34
CA GLU A 65 -23.13 14.40 -11.16
C GLU A 65 -23.81 14.31 -12.54
N ALA A 66 -23.75 13.14 -13.20
CA ALA A 66 -24.35 12.90 -14.52
C ALA A 66 -25.89 12.97 -14.49
N ARG A 67 -26.52 12.88 -13.32
CA ARG A 67 -27.98 12.83 -13.15
C ARG A 67 -28.54 13.90 -12.21
N VAL A 68 -27.75 14.91 -11.89
CA VAL A 68 -28.12 15.94 -10.91
C VAL A 68 -29.48 16.58 -11.20
N ASP A 69 -29.80 16.81 -12.47
CA ASP A 69 -31.09 17.38 -12.91
C ASP A 69 -32.28 16.44 -12.75
N GLN A 70 -32.03 15.13 -12.58
CA GLN A 70 -33.07 14.10 -12.48
C GLN A 70 -33.31 13.63 -11.04
N ILE A 71 -32.29 13.69 -10.19
CA ILE A 71 -32.27 13.09 -8.84
C ILE A 71 -32.75 14.09 -7.78
N GLY A 72 -32.62 15.42 -8.02
CA GLY A 72 -33.04 16.42 -7.07
C GLY A 72 -32.39 16.28 -5.69
N ASP A 73 -33.18 16.19 -4.62
CA ASP A 73 -32.68 16.11 -3.24
C ASP A 73 -31.98 14.78 -2.91
N GLU A 74 -32.16 13.75 -3.72
CA GLU A 74 -31.48 12.46 -3.52
C GLU A 74 -29.95 12.54 -3.75
N VAL A 75 -29.45 13.58 -4.39
CA VAL A 75 -28.00 13.86 -4.55
C VAL A 75 -27.28 13.82 -3.21
N VAL A 76 -27.91 14.26 -2.13
CA VAL A 76 -27.33 14.26 -0.78
C VAL A 76 -27.02 12.83 -0.32
N VAL A 77 -27.87 11.86 -0.65
CA VAL A 77 -27.67 10.46 -0.27
C VAL A 77 -26.48 9.86 -1.03
N PHE A 78 -26.39 10.12 -2.33
CA PHE A 78 -25.26 9.64 -3.15
C PHE A 78 -23.94 10.27 -2.71
N HIS A 79 -23.95 11.56 -2.40
CA HIS A 79 -22.77 12.25 -1.88
C HIS A 79 -22.32 11.65 -0.54
N SER A 80 -23.26 11.43 0.39
CA SER A 80 -22.97 10.82 1.69
C SER A 80 -22.40 9.41 1.53
N LEU A 81 -22.94 8.60 0.62
CA LEU A 81 -22.45 7.27 0.32
C LEU A 81 -21.01 7.31 -0.24
N ALA A 82 -20.75 8.21 -1.18
CA ALA A 82 -19.40 8.40 -1.74
C ALA A 82 -18.39 8.78 -0.66
N VAL A 83 -18.73 9.69 0.24
CA VAL A 83 -17.88 10.11 1.37
C VAL A 83 -17.60 8.93 2.30
N LEU A 84 -18.61 8.13 2.65
CA LEU A 84 -18.42 6.96 3.50
C LEU A 84 -17.52 5.90 2.87
N LEU A 85 -17.66 5.64 1.57
CA LEU A 85 -16.80 4.74 0.83
C LEU A 85 -15.35 5.22 0.81
N LEU A 86 -15.15 6.53 0.59
CA LEU A 86 -13.83 7.14 0.61
C LEU A 86 -13.20 7.09 2.01
N ALA A 87 -13.96 7.39 3.05
CA ALA A 87 -13.51 7.28 4.43
C ALA A 87 -13.10 5.84 4.78
N ALA A 88 -13.92 4.86 4.39
CA ALA A 88 -13.60 3.44 4.58
C ALA A 88 -12.29 3.06 3.89
N SER A 89 -12.06 3.53 2.65
CA SER A 89 -10.79 3.30 1.96
C SER A 89 -9.60 3.91 2.70
N GLY A 90 -9.76 5.10 3.26
CA GLY A 90 -8.75 5.79 4.06
C GLY A 90 -8.32 4.99 5.31
N PHE A 91 -9.26 4.37 6.02
CA PHE A 91 -8.94 3.48 7.15
C PHE A 91 -8.10 2.28 6.70
N VAL A 92 -8.44 1.67 5.56
CA VAL A 92 -7.72 0.50 5.03
C VAL A 92 -6.30 0.88 4.59
N VAL A 93 -6.14 2.02 3.90
CA VAL A 93 -4.81 2.56 3.52
C VAL A 93 -3.98 2.86 4.76
N ALA A 94 -4.56 3.49 5.78
CA ALA A 94 -3.85 3.77 7.02
C ALA A 94 -3.38 2.49 7.73
N ALA A 95 -4.22 1.47 7.80
CA ALA A 95 -3.87 0.17 8.37
C ALA A 95 -2.72 -0.50 7.58
N HIS A 96 -2.75 -0.39 6.23
CA HIS A 96 -1.67 -0.86 5.38
C HIS A 96 -0.35 -0.14 5.67
N LEU A 97 -0.36 1.19 5.72
CA LEU A 97 0.82 2.01 6.00
C LEU A 97 1.41 1.72 7.37
N LEU A 98 0.57 1.62 8.40
CA LEU A 98 1.03 1.32 9.76
C LEU A 98 1.64 -0.09 9.84
N SER A 99 0.98 -1.10 9.27
CA SER A 99 1.48 -2.47 9.30
C SER A 99 2.80 -2.63 8.56
N THR A 100 2.94 -2.01 7.38
CA THR A 100 4.18 -2.05 6.60
C THR A 100 5.30 -1.25 7.26
N SER A 101 4.99 -0.10 7.86
CA SER A 101 5.97 0.71 8.60
C SER A 101 6.47 -0.01 9.85
N VAL A 102 5.58 -0.61 10.64
CA VAL A 102 5.95 -1.41 11.82
C VAL A 102 6.79 -2.63 11.42
N LEU A 103 6.40 -3.33 10.35
CA LEU A 103 7.16 -4.48 9.86
C LEU A 103 8.54 -4.05 9.37
N GLY A 104 8.63 -2.99 8.58
CA GLY A 104 9.89 -2.43 8.07
C GLY A 104 10.83 -1.98 9.19
N ALA A 105 10.28 -1.38 10.25
CA ALA A 105 11.04 -0.98 11.44
C ALA A 105 11.56 -2.21 12.22
N ARG A 106 10.72 -3.22 12.46
CA ARG A 106 11.09 -4.44 13.18
C ARG A 106 12.13 -5.29 12.44
N THR A 107 12.01 -5.37 11.14
CA THR A 107 12.94 -6.13 10.29
C THR A 107 14.20 -5.35 9.91
N ARG A 108 14.24 -4.06 10.23
CA ARG A 108 15.30 -3.11 9.84
C ARG A 108 15.54 -3.08 8.31
N THR A 109 14.50 -3.38 7.53
CA THR A 109 14.55 -3.34 6.07
C THR A 109 14.30 -1.95 5.51
N LEU A 110 13.61 -1.09 6.27
CA LEU A 110 13.33 0.28 5.87
C LEU A 110 14.14 1.27 6.76
N PRO A 111 14.73 2.31 6.16
CA PRO A 111 15.33 3.40 6.91
C PRO A 111 14.29 4.10 7.80
N THR A 112 14.69 4.59 8.94
CA THR A 112 13.80 5.22 9.94
C THR A 112 12.97 6.36 9.35
N TRP A 113 13.55 7.16 8.46
CA TRP A 113 12.83 8.27 7.84
C TRP A 113 11.66 7.80 6.94
N VAL A 114 11.79 6.66 6.25
CA VAL A 114 10.69 6.06 5.45
C VAL A 114 9.57 5.58 6.36
N VAL A 115 9.92 4.96 7.49
CA VAL A 115 8.96 4.54 8.52
C VAL A 115 8.18 5.74 9.05
N VAL A 116 8.87 6.84 9.38
CA VAL A 116 8.24 8.07 9.88
C VAL A 116 7.27 8.65 8.85
N ILE A 117 7.68 8.76 7.59
CA ILE A 117 6.78 9.24 6.51
C ILE A 117 5.53 8.36 6.41
N GLY A 118 5.69 7.03 6.46
CA GLY A 118 4.57 6.09 6.42
C GLY A 118 3.59 6.27 7.58
N VAL A 119 4.09 6.48 8.79
CA VAL A 119 3.24 6.73 9.97
C VAL A 119 2.52 8.08 9.86
N VAL A 120 3.20 9.15 9.43
CA VAL A 120 2.58 10.47 9.26
C VAL A 120 1.51 10.43 8.17
N ALA A 121 1.77 9.75 7.05
CA ALA A 121 0.78 9.54 6.00
C ALA A 121 -0.46 8.77 6.52
N ALA A 122 -0.24 7.71 7.31
CA ALA A 122 -1.32 6.95 7.92
C ALA A 122 -2.19 7.81 8.85
N LEU A 123 -1.59 8.66 9.67
CA LEU A 123 -2.31 9.60 10.52
C LEU A 123 -3.10 10.64 9.70
N GLY A 124 -2.55 11.08 8.56
CA GLY A 124 -3.27 11.94 7.61
C GLY A 124 -4.52 11.28 7.06
N PHE A 125 -4.43 10.02 6.62
CA PHE A 125 -5.60 9.25 6.15
C PHE A 125 -6.62 9.01 7.24
N LEU A 126 -6.21 8.65 8.46
CA LEU A 126 -7.11 8.48 9.60
C LEU A 126 -7.82 9.79 9.96
N GLY A 127 -7.06 10.89 10.02
CA GLY A 127 -7.60 12.20 10.33
C GLY A 127 -8.63 12.66 9.28
N SER A 128 -8.31 12.49 8.00
CA SER A 128 -9.23 12.81 6.90
C SER A 128 -10.48 11.92 6.92
N ALA A 129 -10.33 10.61 7.15
CA ALA A 129 -11.45 9.69 7.21
C ALA A 129 -12.42 10.03 8.36
N VAL A 130 -11.89 10.35 9.55
CA VAL A 130 -12.70 10.77 10.70
C VAL A 130 -13.36 12.15 10.43
N ALA A 131 -12.58 13.11 9.94
CA ALA A 131 -13.09 14.45 9.66
C ALA A 131 -14.18 14.42 8.57
N GLY A 132 -14.01 13.63 7.51
CA GLY A 132 -15.00 13.47 6.45
C GLY A 132 -16.35 12.93 6.93
N VAL A 133 -16.36 12.12 8.00
CA VAL A 133 -17.60 11.61 8.61
C VAL A 133 -18.22 12.61 9.59
N VAL A 134 -17.40 13.41 10.29
CA VAL A 134 -17.86 14.29 11.38
C VAL A 134 -18.15 15.70 10.90
N THR A 135 -17.37 16.20 9.94
CA THR A 135 -17.48 17.59 9.46
C THR A 135 -17.62 17.60 7.94
N ALA A 136 -18.73 18.11 7.45
CA ALA A 136 -18.86 18.44 6.03
C ALA A 136 -18.03 19.71 5.74
N GLY A 137 -16.79 19.59 5.25
CA GLY A 137 -16.07 20.78 4.86
C GLY A 137 -14.56 20.64 4.59
N GLY A 138 -14.03 21.62 3.88
CA GLY A 138 -12.73 21.65 3.20
C GLY A 138 -11.46 21.34 4.03
N ALA A 139 -11.50 21.38 5.36
CA ALA A 139 -10.35 21.00 6.18
C ALA A 139 -10.03 19.49 6.05
N ALA A 140 -11.07 18.64 5.95
CA ALA A 140 -10.90 17.19 5.73
C ALA A 140 -10.24 16.91 4.38
N ASP A 141 -10.60 17.65 3.35
CA ASP A 141 -10.07 17.49 1.99
C ASP A 141 -8.58 17.87 1.93
N VAL A 142 -8.20 18.97 2.60
CA VAL A 142 -6.80 19.40 2.67
C VAL A 142 -5.94 18.36 3.41
N VAL A 143 -6.42 17.85 4.54
CA VAL A 143 -5.71 16.80 5.31
C VAL A 143 -5.62 15.52 4.49
N GLY A 144 -6.68 15.14 3.78
CA GLY A 144 -6.71 13.99 2.88
C GLY A 144 -5.73 14.13 1.73
N ALA A 145 -5.71 15.27 1.05
CA ALA A 145 -4.80 15.55 -0.04
C ALA A 145 -3.33 15.53 0.42
N ALA A 146 -3.04 16.10 1.60
CA ALA A 146 -1.70 16.04 2.21
C ALA A 146 -1.29 14.60 2.55
N GLY A 147 -2.19 13.81 3.14
CA GLY A 147 -1.97 12.39 3.42
C GLY A 147 -1.69 11.59 2.16
N PHE A 148 -2.44 11.83 1.08
CA PHE A 148 -2.24 11.20 -0.22
C PHE A 148 -0.89 11.58 -0.83
N GLY A 149 -0.51 12.87 -0.79
CA GLY A 149 0.79 13.34 -1.25
C GLY A 149 1.95 12.65 -0.51
N LEU A 150 1.86 12.56 0.83
CA LEU A 150 2.83 11.84 1.64
C LEU A 150 2.89 10.34 1.31
N TRP A 151 1.76 9.72 1.02
CA TRP A 151 1.71 8.33 0.57
C TRP A 151 2.43 8.12 -0.75
N CYS A 152 2.24 9.01 -1.73
CA CYS A 152 2.97 8.97 -2.99
C CYS A 152 4.49 9.09 -2.76
N VAL A 153 4.93 10.02 -1.92
CA VAL A 153 6.34 10.17 -1.53
C VAL A 153 6.85 8.89 -0.86
N TRP A 154 6.05 8.28 0.03
CA TRP A 154 6.40 7.05 0.71
C TRP A 154 6.58 5.88 -0.27
N ILE A 155 5.68 5.71 -1.25
CA ILE A 155 5.80 4.68 -2.29
C ILE A 155 7.10 4.87 -3.07
N LEU A 156 7.40 6.10 -3.49
CA LEU A 156 8.64 6.40 -4.22
C LEU A 156 9.87 6.10 -3.36
N ALA A 157 9.85 6.48 -2.08
CA ALA A 157 10.94 6.22 -1.15
C ALA A 157 11.18 4.71 -0.97
N VAL A 158 10.13 3.93 -0.74
CA VAL A 158 10.20 2.46 -0.62
C VAL A 158 10.73 1.86 -1.93
N SER A 159 10.25 2.32 -3.08
CA SER A 159 10.68 1.84 -4.40
C SER A 159 12.18 2.08 -4.61
N VAL A 160 12.69 3.25 -4.24
CA VAL A 160 14.13 3.58 -4.34
C VAL A 160 14.96 2.72 -3.39
N VAL A 161 14.50 2.52 -2.16
CA VAL A 161 15.20 1.67 -1.18
C VAL A 161 15.28 0.23 -1.71
N MET A 162 14.17 -0.31 -2.19
CA MET A 162 14.12 -1.66 -2.75
C MET A 162 15.01 -1.80 -3.99
N TRP A 163 15.02 -0.79 -4.88
CA TRP A 163 15.89 -0.79 -6.05
C TRP A 163 17.37 -0.85 -5.66
N ARG A 164 17.78 -0.05 -4.67
CA ARG A 164 19.16 -0.05 -4.17
C ARG A 164 19.58 -1.38 -3.55
N GLU A 165 18.68 -2.05 -2.84
CA GLU A 165 18.94 -3.38 -2.26
C GLU A 165 19.10 -4.46 -3.35
N LEU A 166 18.33 -4.36 -4.44
CA LEU A 166 18.44 -5.29 -5.57
C LEU A 166 19.69 -5.07 -6.41
N GLY A 167 20.16 -3.82 -6.52
CA GLY A 167 21.34 -3.45 -7.30
C GLY A 167 22.67 -3.73 -6.59
N ARG A 168 22.67 -4.20 -5.34
CA ARG A 168 23.88 -4.68 -4.68
C ARG A 168 24.17 -6.11 -5.15
N PRO A 169 25.18 -6.32 -6.04
CA PRO A 169 25.60 -7.67 -6.40
C PRO A 169 26.04 -8.37 -5.12
N GLY A 170 25.43 -9.53 -4.85
CA GLY A 170 25.62 -10.24 -3.60
C GLY A 170 27.09 -10.59 -3.38
N GLU A 171 27.61 -10.23 -2.23
CA GLU A 171 28.81 -10.84 -1.61
C GLU A 171 28.56 -12.33 -1.25
N VAL A 172 27.93 -13.09 -2.14
CA VAL A 172 27.50 -14.46 -1.85
C VAL A 172 28.56 -15.49 -2.30
N ASP A 173 29.63 -15.08 -2.99
CA ASP A 173 30.61 -16.01 -3.55
C ASP A 173 32.02 -15.87 -2.96
N ALA A 174 32.18 -15.35 -1.75
CA ALA A 174 33.46 -15.31 -1.04
C ALA A 174 33.37 -16.07 0.29
N GLY A 175 33.07 -17.39 0.22
CA GLY A 175 33.12 -18.28 1.38
C GLY A 175 33.29 -19.72 0.97
#